data_7e87cb8be4ac81a2f7bf4097d3b51206
#
_entry.id   7e87cb8be4ac81a2f7bf4097d3b51206
#
_cell.length_a   1.000
_cell.length_b   1.000
_cell.length_c   1.000
_cell.angle_alpha   90.00
_cell.angle_beta   90.00
_cell.angle_gamma   90.00
#
_symmetry.space_group_name_H-M   'P 1'
#
loop_
_entity.id
_entity.type
_entity.pdbx_description
1 polymer ?
#
loop_
_entity_poly.entity_id
_entity_poly.type
_entity_poly.pdbx_seq_one_letter_code
_entity_poly.pdbx_strand_id
1 'polypeptide(L)'
;MLERRSALAEALVKGGQNGSGDARGLRLGEVRGWTLVQVAAFVSTLAELELSVSEALGAAGLPAHIGTVVEAGTRRIFKTGPEQFWILAPASDTLAARLQAVVTPATGAVTPLSHSRSRIFIEGDPAGEVLAKGIPLDFHPAVFTIGQFALTGLHHTPVVVHRTGKARYEIYAMRTFALSVWEWLTDAALPFGYDVVG
;
A
#
# COMPACT_ATOMS: atom_id res chain seq x y z
N MET A 1 -10.91 5.28 25.47
CA MET A 1 -10.68 4.70 24.11
C MET A 1 -9.21 4.94 23.77
N LEU A 2 -8.46 3.92 23.35
CA LEU A 2 -7.06 4.09 22.96
C LEU A 2 -7.00 4.82 21.62
N GLU A 3 -6.27 5.92 21.57
CA GLU A 3 -6.10 6.71 20.35
C GLU A 3 -5.14 5.97 19.39
N ARG A 4 -5.48 5.96 18.09
CA ARG A 4 -4.63 5.36 17.06
C ARG A 4 -3.43 6.26 16.79
N ARG A 5 -2.26 5.89 17.30
CA ARG A 5 -1.01 6.60 17.08
C ARG A 5 -0.27 6.01 15.87
N SER A 6 0.19 6.87 14.96
CA SER A 6 1.07 6.45 13.86
C SER A 6 2.41 5.96 14.38
N ALA A 7 3.02 4.97 13.69
CA ALA A 7 4.40 4.57 13.95
C ALA A 7 5.41 5.67 13.57
N LEU A 8 5.01 6.62 12.72
CA LEU A 8 5.82 7.73 12.23
C LEU A 8 5.50 9.07 12.94
N ALA A 9 4.69 9.07 14.01
CA ALA A 9 4.18 10.30 14.62
C ALA A 9 5.28 11.29 15.05
N GLU A 10 6.44 10.78 15.47
CA GLU A 10 7.59 11.58 15.89
C GLU A 10 8.57 11.90 14.75
N ALA A 11 8.58 11.09 13.71
CA ALA A 11 9.48 11.23 12.56
C ALA A 11 8.91 12.10 11.43
N LEU A 12 7.57 12.27 11.36
CA LEU A 12 6.90 13.11 10.38
C LEU A 12 6.99 14.59 10.77
N VAL A 13 8.18 15.15 10.70
CA VAL A 13 8.39 16.58 10.89
C VAL A 13 8.09 17.28 9.56
N LYS A 14 7.03 18.09 9.54
CA LYS A 14 6.66 18.89 8.36
C LYS A 14 7.76 19.88 8.02
N GLY A 15 8.06 20.00 6.75
CA GLY A 15 9.07 20.92 6.24
C GLY A 15 9.80 20.33 5.05
N GLY A 16 10.69 21.11 4.48
CA GLY A 16 11.42 20.76 3.30
C GLY A 16 12.91 20.62 3.54
N GLN A 17 13.52 19.74 2.78
CA GLN A 17 14.96 19.60 2.62
C GLN A 17 15.32 19.91 1.16
N ASN A 18 16.23 20.88 0.95
CA ASN A 18 16.69 21.20 -0.37
C ASN A 18 17.65 20.13 -0.88
N GLY A 19 17.55 19.81 -2.17
CA GLY A 19 18.47 18.90 -2.85
C GLY A 19 19.75 19.61 -3.32
N SER A 20 20.39 19.04 -4.32
CA SER A 20 21.55 19.64 -5.00
C SER A 20 21.06 20.84 -5.86
N GLY A 21 20.99 21.99 -5.26
CA GLY A 21 20.31 23.20 -5.76
C GLY A 21 19.01 23.43 -4.98
N ASP A 22 18.39 24.59 -5.09
CA ASP A 22 17.22 24.98 -4.29
C ASP A 22 15.90 24.26 -4.64
N ALA A 23 15.95 23.25 -5.50
CA ALA A 23 14.76 22.52 -5.95
C ALA A 23 14.33 21.43 -4.92
N ARG A 24 13.02 21.33 -4.72
CA ARG A 24 12.38 20.23 -3.97
C ARG A 24 11.56 19.41 -4.94
N GLY A 25 12.20 18.35 -5.47
CA GLY A 25 11.61 17.53 -6.52
C GLY A 25 10.60 16.49 -6.03
N LEU A 26 10.50 16.28 -4.70
CA LEU A 26 9.72 15.20 -4.11
C LEU A 26 8.79 15.70 -2.99
N ARG A 27 7.70 14.96 -2.80
CA ARG A 27 6.79 15.05 -1.65
C ARG A 27 6.72 13.68 -0.98
N LEU A 28 6.93 13.65 0.32
CA LEU A 28 6.90 12.44 1.14
C LEU A 28 5.84 12.61 2.24
N GLY A 29 5.21 11.52 2.63
CA GLY A 29 4.29 11.57 3.75
C GLY A 29 3.67 10.23 4.09
N GLU A 30 2.89 10.21 5.17
CA GLU A 30 2.07 9.07 5.57
C GLU A 30 0.64 9.27 5.11
N VAL A 31 0.06 8.26 4.48
CA VAL A 31 -1.37 8.26 4.19
C VAL A 31 -2.11 7.69 5.39
N ARG A 32 -3.04 8.48 5.94
CA ARG A 32 -3.88 8.12 7.09
C ARG A 32 -5.35 7.97 6.70
N GLY A 33 -6.19 7.56 7.62
CA GLY A 33 -7.63 7.48 7.39
C GLY A 33 -8.06 6.31 6.49
N TRP A 34 -7.36 5.19 6.55
CA TRP A 34 -7.65 3.98 5.78
C TRP A 34 -7.78 2.74 6.67
N THR A 35 -8.41 1.72 6.13
CA THR A 35 -8.49 0.37 6.68
C THR A 35 -7.98 -0.64 5.67
N LEU A 36 -7.39 -1.74 6.14
CA LEU A 36 -6.87 -2.83 5.33
C LEU A 36 -7.38 -4.15 5.92
N VAL A 37 -7.95 -4.98 5.07
CA VAL A 37 -8.41 -6.31 5.42
C VAL A 37 -7.81 -7.30 4.41
N GLN A 38 -7.26 -8.39 4.92
CA GLN A 38 -6.88 -9.55 4.12
C GLN A 38 -8.01 -10.54 4.09
N VAL A 39 -8.29 -11.07 2.90
CA VAL A 39 -9.16 -12.21 2.68
C VAL A 39 -8.33 -13.31 2.04
N ALA A 40 -8.43 -14.52 2.57
CA ALA A 40 -7.76 -15.69 2.02
C ALA A 40 -8.76 -16.83 1.86
N ALA A 41 -8.83 -17.42 0.67
CA ALA A 41 -9.65 -18.59 0.38
C ALA A 41 -8.88 -19.87 0.65
N PHE A 42 -9.62 -21.00 0.73
CA PHE A 42 -9.04 -22.30 0.43
C PHE A 42 -9.03 -22.51 -1.08
N VAL A 43 -8.11 -23.33 -1.59
CA VAL A 43 -7.99 -23.59 -3.05
C VAL A 43 -9.32 -24.06 -3.65
N SER A 44 -10.04 -24.94 -2.96
CA SER A 44 -11.32 -25.49 -3.42
C SER A 44 -12.51 -24.53 -3.36
N THR A 45 -12.37 -23.42 -2.62
CA THR A 45 -13.46 -22.44 -2.41
C THR A 45 -13.16 -21.08 -3.02
N LEU A 46 -12.07 -20.94 -3.78
CA LEU A 46 -11.63 -19.66 -4.33
C LEU A 46 -12.72 -19.00 -5.20
N ALA A 47 -13.33 -19.74 -6.12
CA ALA A 47 -14.35 -19.19 -7.00
C ALA A 47 -15.61 -18.71 -6.25
N GLU A 48 -16.04 -19.46 -5.22
CA GLU A 48 -17.16 -19.07 -4.37
C GLU A 48 -16.83 -17.81 -3.57
N LEU A 49 -15.62 -17.76 -2.98
CA LEU A 49 -15.17 -16.60 -2.22
C LEU A 49 -15.03 -15.36 -3.12
N GLU A 50 -14.44 -15.50 -4.31
CA GLU A 50 -14.31 -14.39 -5.28
C GLU A 50 -15.67 -13.79 -5.65
N LEU A 51 -16.69 -14.62 -5.87
CA LEU A 51 -18.06 -14.18 -6.16
C LEU A 51 -18.65 -13.41 -4.97
N SER A 52 -18.66 -14.04 -3.78
CA SER A 52 -19.25 -13.46 -2.57
C SER A 52 -18.58 -12.15 -2.15
N VAL A 53 -17.26 -12.07 -2.26
CA VAL A 53 -16.49 -10.86 -1.95
C VAL A 53 -16.72 -9.77 -2.99
N SER A 54 -16.77 -10.11 -4.29
CA SER A 54 -17.06 -9.15 -5.36
C SER A 54 -18.43 -8.50 -5.17
N GLU A 55 -19.47 -9.30 -4.90
CA GLU A 55 -20.81 -8.81 -4.61
C GLU A 55 -20.85 -7.91 -3.36
N ALA A 56 -20.23 -8.35 -2.27
CA ALA A 56 -20.18 -7.57 -1.03
C ALA A 56 -19.47 -6.23 -1.19
N LEU A 57 -18.50 -6.12 -2.10
CA LEU A 57 -17.76 -4.91 -2.39
C LEU A 57 -18.38 -4.04 -3.49
N GLY A 58 -19.36 -4.57 -4.24
CA GLY A 58 -19.89 -3.95 -5.45
C GLY A 58 -18.84 -3.84 -6.55
N ALA A 59 -17.93 -4.81 -6.63
CA ALA A 59 -16.91 -4.90 -7.66
C ALA A 59 -17.41 -5.75 -8.83
N ALA A 60 -16.98 -5.42 -10.04
CA ALA A 60 -17.26 -6.23 -11.22
C ALA A 60 -16.53 -7.59 -11.22
N GLY A 61 -15.54 -7.74 -10.34
CA GLY A 61 -14.74 -8.94 -10.10
C GLY A 61 -13.51 -8.62 -9.28
N LEU A 62 -12.81 -9.66 -8.82
CA LEU A 62 -11.52 -9.51 -8.15
C LEU A 62 -10.36 -9.56 -9.17
N PRO A 63 -9.15 -9.05 -8.81
CA PRO A 63 -8.01 -9.11 -9.71
C PRO A 63 -7.63 -10.56 -10.05
N ALA A 64 -7.41 -10.87 -11.33
CA ALA A 64 -7.07 -12.22 -11.79
C ALA A 64 -5.59 -12.57 -11.53
N HIS A 65 -4.69 -11.59 -11.61
CA HIS A 65 -3.24 -11.80 -11.54
C HIS A 65 -2.62 -11.16 -10.31
N ILE A 66 -1.66 -11.86 -9.68
CA ILE A 66 -0.84 -11.30 -8.60
C ILE A 66 -0.11 -10.05 -9.11
N GLY A 67 -0.05 -9.01 -8.28
CA GLY A 67 0.57 -7.73 -8.67
C GLY A 67 -0.39 -6.75 -9.32
N THR A 68 -1.67 -7.11 -9.51
CA THR A 68 -2.69 -6.23 -10.08
C THR A 68 -3.69 -5.74 -9.04
N VAL A 69 -4.25 -4.55 -9.27
CA VAL A 69 -5.25 -3.90 -8.42
C VAL A 69 -6.52 -3.66 -9.23
N VAL A 70 -7.67 -3.94 -8.64
CA VAL A 70 -8.99 -3.53 -9.14
C VAL A 70 -9.56 -2.46 -8.21
N GLU A 71 -10.08 -1.39 -8.79
CA GLU A 71 -10.78 -0.36 -8.05
C GLU A 71 -12.30 -0.63 -8.05
N ALA A 72 -12.91 -0.52 -6.86
CA ALA A 72 -14.35 -0.66 -6.64
C ALA A 72 -14.83 0.52 -5.80
N GLY A 73 -15.24 1.60 -6.47
CA GLY A 73 -15.57 2.88 -5.84
C GLY A 73 -14.36 3.46 -5.10
N THR A 74 -14.46 3.62 -3.79
CA THR A 74 -13.36 4.11 -2.93
C THR A 74 -12.44 3.00 -2.43
N ARG A 75 -12.67 1.75 -2.84
CA ARG A 75 -11.90 0.58 -2.41
C ARG A 75 -10.90 0.18 -3.48
N ARG A 76 -9.78 -0.40 -3.03
CA ARG A 76 -8.77 -1.03 -3.89
C ARG A 76 -8.58 -2.47 -3.46
N ILE A 77 -8.63 -3.38 -4.41
CA ILE A 77 -8.52 -4.82 -4.19
C ILE A 77 -7.22 -5.27 -4.86
N PHE A 78 -6.32 -5.80 -4.07
CA PHE A 78 -4.99 -6.28 -4.48
C PHE A 78 -4.99 -7.80 -4.47
N LYS A 79 -4.52 -8.45 -5.53
CA LYS A 79 -4.25 -9.90 -5.49
C LYS A 79 -2.82 -10.14 -5.01
N THR A 80 -2.68 -10.48 -3.74
CA THR A 80 -1.37 -10.61 -3.07
C THR A 80 -0.83 -12.03 -3.07
N GLY A 81 -1.63 -13.01 -3.44
CA GLY A 81 -1.27 -14.42 -3.57
C GLY A 81 -2.27 -15.17 -4.42
N PRO A 82 -2.06 -16.47 -4.69
CA PRO A 82 -2.97 -17.26 -5.51
C PRO A 82 -4.42 -17.23 -5.01
N GLU A 83 -4.63 -17.42 -3.69
CA GLU A 83 -5.93 -17.41 -3.03
C GLU A 83 -6.07 -16.23 -2.06
N GLN A 84 -5.24 -15.18 -2.16
CA GLN A 84 -5.15 -14.12 -1.16
C GLN A 84 -5.35 -12.74 -1.77
N PHE A 85 -6.18 -11.94 -1.11
CA PHE A 85 -6.50 -10.58 -1.49
C PHE A 85 -6.32 -9.63 -0.30
N TRP A 86 -5.83 -8.43 -0.58
CA TRP A 86 -5.92 -7.29 0.31
C TRP A 86 -6.98 -6.33 -0.20
N ILE A 87 -7.85 -5.89 0.69
CA ILE A 87 -8.85 -4.88 0.40
C ILE A 87 -8.54 -3.64 1.24
N LEU A 88 -8.27 -2.55 0.54
CA LEU A 88 -8.01 -1.23 1.11
C LEU A 88 -9.26 -0.37 0.95
N ALA A 89 -9.68 0.33 2.01
CA ALA A 89 -10.84 1.21 2.01
C ALA A 89 -10.61 2.43 2.94
N PRO A 90 -11.45 3.47 2.87
CA PRO A 90 -11.48 4.52 3.88
C PRO A 90 -11.71 3.96 5.29
N ALA A 91 -11.15 4.61 6.33
CA ALA A 91 -11.28 4.16 7.73
C ALA A 91 -12.74 4.16 8.25
N SER A 92 -13.60 4.94 7.63
CA SER A 92 -15.06 4.98 7.93
C SER A 92 -15.82 3.76 7.38
N ASP A 93 -15.20 2.95 6.51
CA ASP A 93 -15.84 1.76 5.95
C ASP A 93 -15.89 0.62 6.98
N THR A 94 -17.04 -0.02 7.09
CA THR A 94 -17.26 -1.22 7.91
C THR A 94 -16.75 -2.49 7.22
N LEU A 95 -15.65 -2.36 6.48
CA LEU A 95 -15.11 -3.38 5.57
C LEU A 95 -14.94 -4.75 6.22
N ALA A 96 -14.32 -4.81 7.41
CA ALA A 96 -14.08 -6.09 8.08
C ALA A 96 -15.38 -6.83 8.41
N ALA A 97 -16.36 -6.12 8.97
CA ALA A 97 -17.67 -6.71 9.29
C ALA A 97 -18.43 -7.16 8.04
N ARG A 98 -18.37 -6.36 6.96
CA ARG A 98 -18.97 -6.70 5.67
C ARG A 98 -18.38 -7.97 5.07
N LEU A 99 -17.06 -8.11 5.10
CA LEU A 99 -16.37 -9.29 4.59
C LEU A 99 -16.62 -10.52 5.47
N GLN A 100 -16.64 -10.36 6.81
CA GLN A 100 -16.95 -11.43 7.74
C GLN A 100 -18.39 -11.96 7.61
N ALA A 101 -19.29 -11.16 7.07
CA ALA A 101 -20.68 -11.60 6.82
C ALA A 101 -20.78 -12.55 5.61
N VAL A 102 -19.86 -12.53 4.68
CA VAL A 102 -19.89 -13.32 3.44
C VAL A 102 -18.80 -14.39 3.36
N VAL A 103 -17.68 -14.21 4.07
CA VAL A 103 -16.60 -15.19 4.14
C VAL A 103 -16.77 -16.03 5.42
N THR A 104 -17.13 -17.28 5.24
CA THR A 104 -17.33 -18.23 6.36
C THR A 104 -16.06 -19.02 6.64
N PRO A 105 -15.93 -19.66 7.83
CA PRO A 105 -14.83 -20.58 8.11
C PRO A 105 -14.71 -21.76 7.14
N ALA A 106 -15.77 -22.06 6.38
CA ALA A 106 -15.76 -23.10 5.36
C ALA A 106 -15.18 -22.61 4.03
N THR A 107 -15.26 -21.30 3.75
CA THR A 107 -14.81 -20.71 2.48
C THR A 107 -13.47 -20.01 2.55
N GLY A 108 -13.08 -19.53 3.74
CA GLY A 108 -11.81 -18.81 3.90
C GLY A 108 -11.69 -18.10 5.25
N ALA A 109 -10.81 -17.10 5.28
CA ALA A 109 -10.52 -16.29 6.46
C ALA A 109 -10.47 -14.80 6.14
N VAL A 110 -10.93 -13.97 7.08
CA VAL A 110 -10.87 -12.52 7.06
C VAL A 110 -9.97 -12.04 8.19
N THR A 111 -8.91 -11.33 7.85
CA THR A 111 -7.93 -10.83 8.82
C THR A 111 -7.78 -9.31 8.71
N PRO A 112 -8.19 -8.53 9.71
CA PRO A 112 -7.93 -7.09 9.75
C PRO A 112 -6.43 -6.81 9.89
N LEU A 113 -5.88 -6.02 8.95
CA LEU A 113 -4.45 -5.66 8.90
C LEU A 113 -4.17 -4.16 9.08
N SER A 114 -5.19 -3.35 9.37
CA SER A 114 -5.06 -1.88 9.46
C SER A 114 -4.01 -1.39 10.45
N HIS A 115 -3.75 -2.15 11.50
CA HIS A 115 -2.75 -1.82 12.53
C HIS A 115 -1.40 -2.48 12.30
N SER A 116 -1.28 -3.36 11.33
CA SER A 116 -0.03 -4.07 11.02
C SER A 116 0.84 -3.34 9.99
N ARG A 117 0.29 -2.34 9.31
CA ARG A 117 0.97 -1.62 8.23
C ARG A 117 0.95 -0.11 8.45
N SER A 118 2.03 0.55 8.01
CA SER A 118 2.07 1.98 7.71
C SER A 118 2.05 2.16 6.21
N ARG A 119 1.34 3.20 5.74
CA ARG A 119 1.21 3.52 4.32
C ARG A 119 1.91 4.84 4.07
N ILE A 120 3.07 4.76 3.45
CA ILE A 120 3.96 5.89 3.14
C ILE A 120 3.81 6.19 1.65
N PHE A 121 3.86 7.44 1.26
CA PHE A 121 3.92 7.79 -0.15
C PHE A 121 5.16 8.61 -0.48
N ILE A 122 5.58 8.47 -1.72
CA ILE A 122 6.55 9.33 -2.40
C ILE A 122 5.94 9.79 -3.72
N GLU A 123 6.06 11.07 -4.01
CA GLU A 123 5.52 11.70 -5.21
C GLU A 123 6.50 12.74 -5.78
N GLY A 124 6.66 12.76 -7.09
CA GLY A 124 7.55 13.64 -7.84
C GLY A 124 8.30 12.87 -8.94
N ASP A 125 8.73 13.57 -9.98
CA ASP A 125 9.37 12.92 -11.13
C ASP A 125 10.52 11.97 -10.75
N PRO A 126 11.43 12.31 -9.79
CA PRO A 126 12.51 11.40 -9.40
C PRO A 126 12.07 10.26 -8.43
N ALA A 127 10.78 10.10 -8.12
CA ALA A 127 10.32 9.11 -7.14
C ALA A 127 10.72 7.67 -7.50
N GLY A 128 10.60 7.28 -8.78
CA GLY A 128 11.04 5.97 -9.26
C GLY A 128 12.54 5.74 -9.10
N GLU A 129 13.34 6.78 -9.38
CA GLU A 129 14.80 6.73 -9.23
C GLU A 129 15.22 6.58 -7.75
N VAL A 130 14.54 7.28 -6.84
CA VAL A 130 14.77 7.12 -5.39
C VAL A 130 14.48 5.70 -4.98
N LEU A 131 13.33 5.15 -5.35
CA LEU A 131 12.93 3.79 -4.98
C LEU A 131 13.87 2.72 -5.54
N ALA A 132 14.37 2.91 -6.77
CA ALA A 132 15.30 1.98 -7.42
C ALA A 132 16.65 1.83 -6.68
N LYS A 133 17.02 2.78 -5.81
CA LYS A 133 18.26 2.69 -5.01
C LYS A 133 18.22 1.55 -3.98
N GLY A 134 17.04 1.11 -3.54
CA GLY A 134 16.94 0.10 -2.49
C GLY A 134 15.90 -1.00 -2.74
N ILE A 135 15.11 -0.88 -3.80
CA ILE A 135 14.08 -1.85 -4.16
C ILE A 135 14.44 -2.48 -5.51
N PRO A 136 14.64 -3.82 -5.57
CA PRO A 136 15.02 -4.53 -6.79
C PRO A 136 13.80 -4.69 -7.73
N LEU A 137 13.32 -3.58 -8.27
CA LEU A 137 12.19 -3.50 -9.18
C LEU A 137 12.52 -2.53 -10.32
N ASP A 138 12.14 -2.88 -11.55
CA ASP A 138 12.22 -1.94 -12.66
C ASP A 138 11.05 -0.95 -12.59
N PHE A 139 11.37 0.29 -12.21
CA PHE A 139 10.39 1.38 -12.11
C PHE A 139 10.10 2.06 -13.45
N HIS A 140 10.65 1.55 -14.56
CA HIS A 140 10.34 2.11 -15.88
C HIS A 140 8.82 2.08 -16.13
N PRO A 141 8.22 3.20 -16.62
CA PRO A 141 6.77 3.31 -16.77
C PRO A 141 6.10 2.25 -17.66
N ALA A 142 6.84 1.68 -18.61
CA ALA A 142 6.34 0.60 -19.46
C ALA A 142 6.36 -0.78 -18.80
N VAL A 143 7.15 -0.95 -17.70
CA VAL A 143 7.30 -2.21 -16.98
C VAL A 143 6.42 -2.23 -15.73
N PHE A 144 6.55 -1.21 -14.88
CA PHE A 144 5.73 -1.06 -13.67
C PHE A 144 4.68 0.02 -13.91
N THR A 145 3.53 -0.38 -14.42
CA THR A 145 2.47 0.54 -14.86
C THR A 145 1.61 1.04 -13.70
N ILE A 146 0.86 2.14 -13.92
CA ILE A 146 -0.11 2.66 -12.93
C ILE A 146 -1.14 1.57 -12.61
N GLY A 147 -1.46 1.40 -11.32
CA GLY A 147 -2.37 0.37 -10.82
C GLY A 147 -1.69 -0.97 -10.53
N GLN A 148 -0.42 -1.14 -10.88
CA GLN A 148 0.36 -2.33 -10.48
C GLN A 148 0.99 -2.16 -9.10
N PHE A 149 1.16 -3.27 -8.41
CA PHE A 149 1.93 -3.34 -7.19
C PHE A 149 2.88 -4.54 -7.21
N ALA A 150 3.92 -4.47 -6.39
CA ALA A 150 4.88 -5.54 -6.19
C ALA A 150 5.04 -5.85 -4.70
N LEU A 151 5.06 -7.14 -4.38
CA LEU A 151 5.54 -7.66 -3.10
C LEU A 151 7.06 -7.82 -3.24
N THR A 152 7.82 -7.01 -2.52
CA THR A 152 9.28 -6.90 -2.71
C THR A 152 9.98 -6.60 -1.40
N GLY A 153 11.26 -6.37 -1.43
CA GLY A 153 12.08 -5.92 -0.30
C GLY A 153 12.63 -4.52 -0.51
N LEU A 154 12.63 -3.73 0.54
CA LEU A 154 13.49 -2.55 0.66
C LEU A 154 14.68 -2.98 1.51
N HIS A 155 15.85 -3.18 0.86
CA HIS A 155 16.95 -3.95 1.45
C HIS A 155 16.44 -5.31 1.98
N HIS A 156 16.43 -5.50 3.30
CA HIS A 156 15.97 -6.73 3.96
C HIS A 156 14.55 -6.63 4.54
N THR A 157 13.87 -5.49 4.36
CA THR A 157 12.53 -5.24 4.92
C THR A 157 11.45 -5.57 3.89
N PRO A 158 10.53 -6.50 4.17
CA PRO A 158 9.42 -6.78 3.26
C PRO A 158 8.49 -5.57 3.14
N VAL A 159 8.22 -5.15 1.92
CA VAL A 159 7.31 -4.05 1.59
C VAL A 159 6.39 -4.43 0.43
N VAL A 160 5.26 -3.74 0.34
CA VAL A 160 4.45 -3.71 -0.88
C VAL A 160 4.59 -2.33 -1.48
N VAL A 161 4.95 -2.24 -2.75
CA VAL A 161 5.04 -0.99 -3.50
C VAL A 161 3.93 -0.96 -4.53
N HIS A 162 3.12 0.09 -4.52
CA HIS A 162 1.99 0.27 -5.42
C HIS A 162 2.18 1.58 -6.20
N ARG A 163 2.14 1.51 -7.52
CA ARG A 163 2.18 2.70 -8.37
C ARG A 163 0.78 3.26 -8.55
N THR A 164 0.49 4.38 -7.87
CA THR A 164 -0.84 5.00 -7.84
C THR A 164 -1.01 6.16 -8.83
N GLY A 165 0.07 6.62 -9.44
CA GLY A 165 0.06 7.72 -10.38
C GLY A 165 1.30 7.74 -11.27
N LYS A 166 1.36 8.72 -12.18
CA LYS A 166 2.48 8.88 -13.13
C LYS A 166 3.82 8.91 -12.39
N ALA A 167 3.88 9.69 -11.31
CA ALA A 167 5.08 9.92 -10.50
C ALA A 167 4.78 9.72 -9.00
N ARG A 168 3.80 8.86 -8.65
CA ARG A 168 3.38 8.61 -7.29
C ARG A 168 3.37 7.13 -6.97
N TYR A 169 4.01 6.79 -5.85
CA TYR A 169 4.09 5.44 -5.32
C TYR A 169 3.67 5.41 -3.86
N GLU A 170 3.07 4.31 -3.44
CA GLU A 170 2.70 4.04 -2.05
C GLU A 170 3.42 2.78 -1.57
N ILE A 171 4.03 2.87 -0.40
CA ILE A 171 4.79 1.80 0.24
C ILE A 171 4.01 1.35 1.47
N TYR A 172 3.63 0.08 1.51
CA TYR A 172 3.01 -0.53 2.67
C TYR A 172 4.08 -1.30 3.45
N ALA A 173 4.63 -0.68 4.47
CA ALA A 173 5.63 -1.27 5.34
C ALA A 173 4.97 -1.91 6.57
N MET A 174 5.56 -2.96 7.13
CA MET A 174 5.16 -3.43 8.45
C MET A 174 5.35 -2.32 9.48
N ARG A 175 4.39 -2.15 10.38
CA ARG A 175 4.40 -1.07 11.37
C ARG A 175 5.70 -1.02 12.19
N THR A 176 6.26 -2.17 12.51
CA THR A 176 7.52 -2.31 13.26
C THR A 176 8.75 -1.81 12.50
N PHE A 177 8.69 -1.78 11.17
CA PHE A 177 9.77 -1.31 10.30
C PHE A 177 9.49 0.06 9.67
N ALA A 178 8.34 0.68 10.00
CA ALA A 178 7.92 1.92 9.37
C ALA A 178 8.95 3.05 9.54
N LEU A 179 9.54 3.17 10.72
CA LEU A 179 10.58 4.18 11.00
C LEU A 179 11.83 3.96 10.13
N SER A 180 12.35 2.74 10.09
CA SER A 180 13.53 2.42 9.26
C SER A 180 13.28 2.63 7.76
N VAL A 181 12.07 2.31 7.28
CA VAL A 181 11.67 2.59 5.90
C VAL A 181 11.59 4.09 5.64
N TRP A 182 11.07 4.87 6.59
CA TRP A 182 10.98 6.31 6.50
C TRP A 182 12.35 6.98 6.48
N GLU A 183 13.24 6.60 7.39
CA GLU A 183 14.62 7.11 7.49
C GLU A 183 15.38 6.83 6.19
N TRP A 184 15.30 5.60 5.70
CA TRP A 184 15.90 5.25 4.41
C TRP A 184 15.34 6.09 3.26
N LEU A 185 14.01 6.26 3.19
CA LEU A 185 13.36 6.98 2.12
C LEU A 185 13.76 8.46 2.11
N THR A 186 13.82 9.09 3.28
CA THR A 186 14.25 10.49 3.42
C THR A 186 15.72 10.67 3.07
N ASP A 187 16.60 9.75 3.48
CA ASP A 187 18.02 9.77 3.12
C ASP A 187 18.22 9.60 1.61
N ALA A 188 17.57 8.60 1.01
CA ALA A 188 17.66 8.36 -0.43
C ALA A 188 17.10 9.52 -1.29
N ALA A 189 16.16 10.30 -0.73
CA ALA A 189 15.54 11.46 -1.38
C ALA A 189 16.38 12.75 -1.27
N LEU A 190 17.33 12.84 -0.32
CA LEU A 190 18.14 14.04 -0.09
C LEU A 190 18.74 14.67 -1.35
N PRO A 191 19.33 13.92 -2.31
CA PRO A 191 19.92 14.52 -3.51
C PRO A 191 18.93 15.29 -4.38
N PHE A 192 17.64 14.94 -4.31
CA PHE A 192 16.56 15.53 -5.12
C PHE A 192 15.81 16.65 -4.41
N GLY A 193 16.02 16.79 -3.11
CA GLY A 193 15.20 17.62 -2.24
C GLY A 193 13.77 17.16 -2.11
N TYR A 194 13.18 17.34 -0.93
CA TYR A 194 11.81 16.89 -0.67
C TYR A 194 11.09 17.77 0.34
N ASP A 195 9.76 17.73 0.28
CA ASP A 195 8.86 18.26 1.29
C ASP A 195 8.15 17.10 2.03
N VAL A 196 8.13 17.16 3.35
CA VAL A 196 7.30 16.28 4.19
C VAL A 196 5.94 16.93 4.36
N VAL A 197 4.91 16.21 3.92
CA VAL A 197 3.52 16.63 3.96
C VAL A 197 2.65 15.60 4.69
N GLY A 198 1.66 16.05 5.45
CA GLY A 198 0.75 15.16 6.18
C GLY A 198 -0.15 15.90 7.16
#